data_eabc77c2877492327b828b308ad7dea2
#
_entry.id   eabc77c2877492327b828b308ad7dea2
#
_cell.length_a   1.000
_cell.length_b   1.000
_cell.length_c   1.000
_cell.angle_alpha   90.00
_cell.angle_beta   90.00
_cell.angle_gamma   90.00
#
_symmetry.space_group_name_H-M   'P 1'
#
loop_
_entity.id
_entity.type
_entity.pdbx_description
1 polymer ?
#
loop_
_entity_poly.entity_id
_entity_poly.type
_entity_poly.pdbx_seq_one_letter_code
_entity_poly.pdbx_strand_id
1 'polypeptide(L)'
;SISKRTLYELFHDKEDLLLDVMKLHREEMQEYMTQVASKAENVLEVLLKFFQRSAQDFQNTNRKFFEDIEKYPKVMRYIDESRKENLDSAMEFYRKGVEQGIFRNDVNYNIVRAMVCEQMDLLLHSEICKSYSLGEIYETVVFMHMRGISTEKGLKIVDDFLLNLKGNEHNKYG
;
A
#
# COMPACT_ATOMS: atom_id res chain seq x y z
N SER A 1 -10.20 -27.09 -0.63
CA SER A 1 -8.72 -27.15 -0.54
C SER A 1 -8.16 -27.77 -1.80
N ILE A 2 -7.23 -27.12 -2.48
CA ILE A 2 -6.55 -27.64 -3.66
C ILE A 2 -5.42 -28.57 -3.20
N SER A 3 -5.27 -29.75 -3.83
CA SER A 3 -4.18 -30.69 -3.49
C SER A 3 -2.84 -30.17 -3.98
N LYS A 4 -1.72 -30.57 -3.32
CA LYS A 4 -0.36 -30.27 -3.81
C LYS A 4 -0.16 -30.74 -5.24
N ARG A 5 -0.72 -31.90 -5.60
CA ARG A 5 -0.61 -32.46 -6.95
C ARG A 5 -1.23 -31.54 -7.99
N THR A 6 -2.45 -31.02 -7.73
CA THR A 6 -3.14 -30.08 -8.63
C THR A 6 -2.35 -28.77 -8.81
N LEU A 7 -1.67 -28.28 -7.78
CA LEU A 7 -0.79 -27.11 -7.89
C LEU A 7 0.39 -27.37 -8.83
N TYR A 8 1.06 -28.51 -8.73
CA TYR A 8 2.18 -28.89 -9.60
C TYR A 8 1.76 -29.24 -11.04
N GLU A 9 0.49 -29.53 -11.27
CA GLU A 9 -0.08 -29.71 -12.61
C GLU A 9 -0.37 -28.35 -13.31
N LEU A 10 -0.61 -27.29 -12.52
CA LEU A 10 -0.94 -25.95 -13.02
C LEU A 10 0.27 -25.01 -13.11
N PHE A 11 1.25 -25.17 -12.23
CA PHE A 11 2.43 -24.29 -12.13
C PHE A 11 3.70 -25.11 -12.27
N HIS A 12 4.64 -24.59 -13.04
CA HIS A 12 5.93 -25.27 -13.27
C HIS A 12 6.74 -25.39 -11.97
N ASP A 13 6.72 -24.33 -11.16
CA ASP A 13 7.40 -24.28 -9.87
C ASP A 13 6.69 -23.29 -8.90
N LYS A 14 7.27 -23.16 -7.71
CA LYS A 14 6.75 -22.23 -6.69
C LYS A 14 6.89 -20.77 -7.10
N GLU A 15 7.91 -20.43 -7.88
CA GLU A 15 8.14 -19.07 -8.37
C GLU A 15 7.04 -18.62 -9.33
N ASP A 16 6.64 -19.49 -10.26
CA ASP A 16 5.53 -19.20 -11.20
C ASP A 16 4.20 -19.02 -10.46
N LEU A 17 3.91 -19.88 -9.46
CA LEU A 17 2.73 -19.71 -8.59
C LEU A 17 2.75 -18.36 -7.87
N LEU A 18 3.88 -17.99 -7.26
CA LEU A 18 4.01 -16.72 -6.54
C LEU A 18 3.85 -15.53 -7.47
N LEU A 19 4.40 -15.60 -8.68
CA LEU A 19 4.25 -14.56 -9.68
C LEU A 19 2.78 -14.34 -10.07
N ASP A 20 2.02 -15.41 -10.26
CA ASP A 20 0.60 -15.30 -10.60
C ASP A 20 -0.24 -14.80 -9.42
N VAL A 21 0.10 -15.16 -8.18
CA VAL A 21 -0.52 -14.57 -6.98
C VAL A 21 -0.27 -13.05 -6.92
N MET A 22 0.95 -12.60 -7.23
CA MET A 22 1.27 -11.16 -7.23
C MET A 22 0.53 -10.40 -8.34
N LYS A 23 0.38 -11.00 -9.53
CA LYS A 23 -0.40 -10.42 -10.62
C LYS A 23 -1.87 -10.28 -10.24
N LEU A 24 -2.47 -11.36 -9.73
CA LEU A 24 -3.87 -11.37 -9.29
C LEU A 24 -4.12 -10.30 -8.21
N HIS A 25 -3.25 -10.23 -7.19
CA HIS A 25 -3.36 -9.20 -6.15
C HIS A 25 -3.29 -7.77 -6.73
N ARG A 26 -2.42 -7.55 -7.72
CA ARG A 26 -2.33 -6.26 -8.41
C ARG A 26 -3.61 -5.92 -9.19
N GLU A 27 -4.18 -6.88 -9.90
CA GLU A 27 -5.45 -6.73 -10.63
C GLU A 27 -6.60 -6.38 -9.68
N GLU A 28 -6.74 -7.12 -8.59
CA GLU A 28 -7.75 -6.85 -7.55
C GLU A 28 -7.59 -5.45 -6.92
N MET A 29 -6.35 -5.04 -6.67
CA MET A 29 -6.07 -3.69 -6.16
C MET A 29 -6.42 -2.61 -7.19
N GLN A 30 -6.12 -2.82 -8.47
CA GLN A 30 -6.48 -1.89 -9.54
C GLN A 30 -8.00 -1.75 -9.69
N GLU A 31 -8.75 -2.84 -9.65
CA GLU A 31 -10.22 -2.81 -9.68
C GLU A 31 -10.78 -2.06 -8.47
N TYR A 32 -10.30 -2.38 -7.26
CA TYR A 32 -10.67 -1.68 -6.04
C TYR A 32 -10.43 -0.18 -6.15
N MET A 33 -9.24 0.23 -6.60
CA MET A 33 -8.87 1.65 -6.74
C MET A 33 -9.74 2.37 -7.77
N THR A 34 -10.09 1.71 -8.87
CA THR A 34 -11.00 2.26 -9.88
C THR A 34 -12.39 2.52 -9.28
N GLN A 35 -12.92 1.58 -8.49
CA GLN A 35 -14.20 1.74 -7.81
C GLN A 35 -14.16 2.86 -6.76
N VAL A 36 -13.09 2.96 -5.99
CA VAL A 36 -12.91 4.04 -5.00
C VAL A 36 -12.83 5.39 -5.70
N ALA A 37 -12.01 5.51 -6.75
CA ALA A 37 -11.82 6.76 -7.49
C ALA A 37 -13.11 7.28 -8.13
N SER A 38 -14.02 6.38 -8.53
CA SER A 38 -15.31 6.77 -9.11
C SER A 38 -16.30 7.40 -8.11
N LYS A 39 -16.05 7.25 -6.80
CA LYS A 39 -16.92 7.72 -5.71
C LYS A 39 -16.29 8.77 -4.83
N ALA A 40 -14.97 8.91 -4.90
CA ALA A 40 -14.23 9.83 -4.04
C ALA A 40 -14.44 11.29 -4.44
N GLU A 41 -14.57 12.16 -3.47
CA GLU A 41 -14.71 13.61 -3.66
C GLU A 41 -13.37 14.29 -3.98
N ASN A 42 -12.27 13.67 -3.56
CA ASN A 42 -10.92 14.21 -3.75
C ASN A 42 -9.85 13.10 -3.79
N VAL A 43 -8.65 13.46 -4.26
CA VAL A 43 -7.56 12.48 -4.40
C VAL A 43 -7.07 11.91 -3.08
N LEU A 44 -7.16 12.66 -1.98
CA LEU A 44 -6.70 12.20 -0.67
C LEU A 44 -7.57 11.06 -0.13
N GLU A 45 -8.88 11.09 -0.37
CA GLU A 45 -9.77 9.97 -0.02
C GLU A 45 -9.38 8.69 -0.76
N VAL A 46 -9.07 8.79 -2.06
CA VAL A 46 -8.59 7.64 -2.84
C VAL A 46 -7.33 7.07 -2.22
N LEU A 47 -6.38 7.94 -1.90
CA LEU A 47 -5.09 7.56 -1.31
C LEU A 47 -5.25 6.92 0.08
N LEU A 48 -6.09 7.50 0.93
CA LEU A 48 -6.37 6.97 2.27
C LEU A 48 -7.03 5.59 2.21
N LYS A 49 -7.95 5.36 1.27
CA LYS A 49 -8.55 4.04 1.04
C LYS A 49 -7.54 3.01 0.51
N PHE A 50 -6.65 3.43 -0.37
CA PHE A 50 -5.53 2.60 -0.80
C PHE A 50 -4.67 2.15 0.39
N PHE A 51 -4.26 3.09 1.24
CA PHE A 51 -3.44 2.79 2.40
C PHE A 51 -4.16 1.92 3.43
N GLN A 52 -5.45 2.14 3.65
CA GLN A 52 -6.25 1.29 4.52
C GLN A 52 -6.28 -0.16 4.02
N ARG A 53 -6.50 -0.38 2.73
CA ARG A 53 -6.49 -1.71 2.12
C ARG A 53 -5.11 -2.35 2.22
N SER A 54 -4.06 -1.61 1.87
CA SER A 54 -2.69 -2.11 1.97
C SER A 54 -2.30 -2.49 3.40
N ALA A 55 -2.70 -1.70 4.41
CA ALA A 55 -2.46 -2.02 5.82
C ALA A 55 -3.14 -3.34 6.23
N GLN A 56 -4.39 -3.58 5.77
CA GLN A 56 -5.10 -4.84 5.99
C GLN A 56 -4.39 -6.03 5.32
N ASP A 57 -3.90 -5.85 4.09
CA ASP A 57 -3.15 -6.88 3.37
C ASP A 57 -1.84 -7.21 4.11
N PHE A 58 -1.12 -6.22 4.63
CA PHE A 58 0.06 -6.42 5.47
C PHE A 58 -0.26 -7.12 6.80
N GLN A 59 -1.38 -6.79 7.46
CA GLN A 59 -1.80 -7.46 8.70
C GLN A 59 -2.13 -8.94 8.47
N ASN A 60 -2.72 -9.26 7.32
CA ASN A 60 -3.14 -10.62 6.97
C ASN A 60 -2.01 -11.46 6.36
N THR A 61 -0.86 -10.86 6.03
CA THR A 61 0.26 -11.55 5.39
C THR A 61 1.32 -11.92 6.43
N ASN A 62 1.75 -13.20 6.41
CA ASN A 62 2.82 -13.64 7.28
C ASN A 62 4.14 -12.97 6.88
N ARG A 63 4.89 -12.46 7.87
CA ARG A 63 6.22 -11.85 7.66
C ARG A 63 7.17 -12.74 6.85
N LYS A 64 7.15 -14.06 7.08
CA LYS A 64 7.97 -15.01 6.33
C LYS A 64 7.70 -14.99 4.82
N PHE A 65 6.51 -14.55 4.39
CA PHE A 65 6.22 -14.39 2.98
C PHE A 65 7.12 -13.31 2.36
N PHE A 66 7.32 -12.19 3.02
CA PHE A 66 8.19 -11.11 2.54
C PHE A 66 9.67 -11.52 2.53
N GLU A 67 10.13 -12.26 3.55
CA GLU A 67 11.50 -12.81 3.60
C GLU A 67 11.73 -13.88 2.51
N ASP A 68 10.71 -14.67 2.21
CA ASP A 68 10.78 -15.73 1.22
C ASP A 68 10.69 -15.22 -0.23
N ILE A 69 9.89 -14.17 -0.48
CA ILE A 69 9.64 -13.67 -1.84
C ILE A 69 10.92 -13.15 -2.50
N GLU A 70 11.87 -12.62 -1.73
CA GLU A 70 13.16 -12.14 -2.19
C GLU A 70 14.03 -13.24 -2.80
N LYS A 71 13.76 -14.51 -2.49
CA LYS A 71 14.47 -15.67 -3.06
C LYS A 71 14.04 -16.00 -4.49
N TYR A 72 13.02 -15.30 -5.01
CA TYR A 72 12.41 -15.57 -6.31
C TYR A 72 12.65 -14.40 -7.30
N PRO A 73 13.68 -14.51 -8.17
CA PRO A 73 14.11 -13.42 -9.04
C PRO A 73 13.04 -12.92 -10.02
N LYS A 74 12.17 -13.80 -10.55
CA LYS A 74 11.08 -13.42 -11.46
C LYS A 74 10.07 -12.54 -10.73
N VAL A 75 9.74 -12.90 -9.47
CA VAL A 75 8.78 -12.15 -8.64
C VAL A 75 9.36 -10.79 -8.28
N MET A 76 10.62 -10.72 -7.86
CA MET A 76 11.28 -9.45 -7.55
C MET A 76 11.33 -8.52 -8.76
N ARG A 77 11.66 -9.05 -9.94
CA ARG A 77 11.63 -8.29 -11.18
C ARG A 77 10.25 -7.72 -11.48
N TYR A 78 9.21 -8.54 -11.33
CA TYR A 78 7.83 -8.08 -11.52
C TYR A 78 7.43 -6.97 -10.54
N ILE A 79 7.83 -7.06 -9.27
CA ILE A 79 7.60 -6.01 -8.27
C ILE A 79 8.29 -4.71 -8.68
N ASP A 80 9.56 -4.78 -9.11
CA ASP A 80 10.33 -3.60 -9.53
C ASP A 80 9.75 -2.94 -10.79
N GLU A 81 9.34 -3.74 -11.77
CA GLU A 81 8.67 -3.26 -12.98
C GLU A 81 7.33 -2.58 -12.62
N SER A 82 6.53 -3.21 -11.76
CA SER A 82 5.27 -2.65 -11.28
C SER A 82 5.46 -1.33 -10.52
N ARG A 83 6.51 -1.20 -9.72
CA ARG A 83 6.86 0.06 -9.04
C ARG A 83 7.19 1.18 -10.02
N LYS A 84 7.88 0.87 -11.12
CA LYS A 84 8.23 1.83 -12.18
C LYS A 84 7.00 2.27 -12.97
N GLU A 85 6.15 1.32 -13.38
CA GLU A 85 4.92 1.61 -14.13
C GLU A 85 3.95 2.50 -13.33
N ASN A 86 3.89 2.35 -12.01
CA ASN A 86 3.03 3.16 -11.14
C ASN A 86 3.59 4.56 -10.83
N LEU A 87 4.78 4.91 -11.33
CA LEU A 87 5.40 6.20 -11.02
C LEU A 87 4.59 7.37 -11.56
N ASP A 88 4.21 7.33 -12.83
CA ASP A 88 3.48 8.42 -13.48
C ASP A 88 2.11 8.62 -12.85
N SER A 89 1.40 7.53 -12.54
CA SER A 89 0.11 7.58 -11.87
C SER A 89 0.21 8.19 -10.46
N ALA A 90 1.25 7.87 -9.71
CA ALA A 90 1.49 8.44 -8.39
C ALA A 90 1.79 9.93 -8.46
N MET A 91 2.62 10.36 -9.43
CA MET A 91 2.90 11.79 -9.63
C MET A 91 1.67 12.58 -10.04
N GLU A 92 0.80 12.00 -10.87
CA GLU A 92 -0.47 12.60 -11.23
C GLU A 92 -1.40 12.79 -10.01
N PHE A 93 -1.43 11.84 -9.08
CA PHE A 93 -2.16 11.98 -7.81
C PHE A 93 -1.66 13.16 -7.00
N TYR A 94 -0.35 13.28 -6.82
CA TYR A 94 0.23 14.42 -6.08
C TYR A 94 -0.08 15.74 -6.75
N ARG A 95 0.05 15.82 -8.09
CA ARG A 95 -0.28 17.02 -8.86
C ARG A 95 -1.73 17.44 -8.65
N LYS A 96 -2.68 16.52 -8.79
CA LYS A 96 -4.10 16.79 -8.52
C LYS A 96 -4.36 17.23 -7.09
N GLY A 97 -3.68 16.65 -6.11
CA GLY A 97 -3.80 17.05 -4.71
C GLY A 97 -3.31 18.48 -4.46
N VAL A 98 -2.23 18.90 -5.13
CA VAL A 98 -1.75 20.29 -5.08
C VAL A 98 -2.78 21.24 -5.75
N GLU A 99 -3.31 20.89 -6.92
CA GLU A 99 -4.34 21.67 -7.62
C GLU A 99 -5.64 21.81 -6.80
N GLN A 100 -6.01 20.78 -6.05
CA GLN A 100 -7.14 20.80 -5.11
C GLN A 100 -6.86 21.59 -3.82
N GLY A 101 -5.62 22.06 -3.61
CA GLY A 101 -5.18 22.74 -2.40
C GLY A 101 -5.14 21.83 -1.16
N ILE A 102 -5.06 20.52 -1.38
CA ILE A 102 -4.97 19.50 -0.32
C ILE A 102 -3.51 19.23 0.05
N PHE A 103 -2.65 19.16 -0.94
CA PHE A 103 -1.22 18.96 -0.74
C PHE A 103 -0.43 20.26 -0.91
N ARG A 104 0.68 20.35 -0.21
CA ARG A 104 1.59 21.49 -0.23
C ARG A 104 2.29 21.56 -1.59
N ASN A 105 2.52 22.77 -2.10
CA ASN A 105 3.21 23.01 -3.37
C ASN A 105 4.73 23.21 -3.24
N ASP A 106 5.25 23.25 -2.01
CA ASP A 106 6.66 23.42 -1.69
C ASP A 106 7.40 22.09 -1.44
N VAL A 107 6.77 20.96 -1.78
CA VAL A 107 7.29 19.61 -1.53
C VAL A 107 7.75 18.96 -2.84
N ASN A 108 8.93 18.32 -2.82
CA ASN A 108 9.38 17.47 -3.92
C ASN A 108 8.81 16.05 -3.78
N TYR A 109 7.72 15.77 -4.51
CA TYR A 109 6.99 14.51 -4.43
C TYR A 109 7.77 13.30 -4.97
N ASN A 110 8.74 13.49 -5.86
CA ASN A 110 9.64 12.40 -6.27
C ASN A 110 10.48 11.91 -5.08
N ILE A 111 10.98 12.85 -4.25
CA ILE A 111 11.74 12.51 -3.04
C ILE A 111 10.83 11.85 -2.00
N VAL A 112 9.64 12.41 -1.74
CA VAL A 112 8.69 11.82 -0.78
C VAL A 112 8.36 10.38 -1.14
N ARG A 113 8.05 10.11 -2.40
CA ARG A 113 7.75 8.75 -2.87
C ARG A 113 8.94 7.81 -2.70
N ALA A 114 10.13 8.24 -3.11
CA ALA A 114 11.34 7.43 -2.94
C ALA A 114 11.59 7.11 -1.45
N MET A 115 11.48 8.11 -0.57
CA MET A 115 11.64 7.92 0.88
C MET A 115 10.63 6.92 1.45
N VAL A 116 9.36 6.98 1.05
CA VAL A 116 8.34 6.02 1.53
C VAL A 116 8.71 4.60 1.10
N CYS A 117 9.10 4.39 -0.15
CA CYS A 117 9.48 3.07 -0.65
C CYS A 117 10.71 2.52 0.08
N GLU A 118 11.79 3.30 0.17
CA GLU A 118 13.04 2.88 0.85
C GLU A 118 12.84 2.64 2.35
N GLN A 119 12.02 3.47 2.99
CA GLN A 119 11.70 3.31 4.41
C GLN A 119 10.90 2.03 4.66
N MET A 120 9.97 1.67 3.80
CA MET A 120 9.22 0.41 3.91
C MET A 120 10.14 -0.80 3.71
N ASP A 121 11.02 -0.78 2.71
CA ASP A 121 11.99 -1.86 2.48
C ASP A 121 12.94 -2.02 3.69
N LEU A 122 13.42 -0.93 4.27
CA LEU A 122 14.23 -0.96 5.48
C LEU A 122 13.48 -1.55 6.67
N LEU A 123 12.24 -1.12 6.90
CA LEU A 123 11.43 -1.53 8.04
C LEU A 123 11.05 -3.02 7.99
N LEU A 124 10.82 -3.58 6.81
CA LEU A 124 10.54 -5.01 6.65
C LEU A 124 11.66 -5.91 7.20
N HIS A 125 12.92 -5.43 7.15
CA HIS A 125 14.12 -6.14 7.61
C HIS A 125 14.59 -5.73 9.02
N SER A 126 13.92 -4.78 9.66
CA SER A 126 14.35 -4.24 10.95
C SER A 126 13.82 -5.01 12.14
N GLU A 127 14.46 -4.84 13.30
CA GLU A 127 14.04 -5.41 14.59
C GLU A 127 12.66 -4.89 15.05
N ILE A 128 12.18 -3.76 14.52
CA ILE A 128 10.87 -3.19 14.86
C ILE A 128 9.72 -4.15 14.51
N CYS A 129 9.90 -4.95 13.45
CA CYS A 129 8.94 -5.98 13.04
C CYS A 129 8.81 -7.15 14.04
N LYS A 130 9.66 -7.24 15.06
CA LYS A 130 9.50 -8.20 16.16
C LYS A 130 8.53 -7.70 17.23
N SER A 131 8.38 -6.38 17.34
CA SER A 131 7.58 -5.74 18.40
C SER A 131 6.22 -5.25 17.92
N TYR A 132 6.10 -4.96 16.62
CA TYR A 132 4.88 -4.40 16.01
C TYR A 132 4.51 -5.18 14.75
N SER A 133 3.22 -5.24 14.43
CA SER A 133 2.74 -5.84 13.18
C SER A 133 3.15 -4.99 11.96
N LEU A 134 3.29 -5.62 10.81
CA LEU A 134 3.61 -4.91 9.56
C LEU A 134 2.53 -3.87 9.20
N GLY A 135 1.26 -4.17 9.52
CA GLY A 135 0.16 -3.22 9.33
C GLY A 135 0.31 -1.97 10.17
N GLU A 136 0.64 -2.08 11.48
CA GLU A 136 0.87 -0.93 12.36
C GLU A 136 2.06 -0.08 11.91
N ILE A 137 3.15 -0.73 11.49
CA ILE A 137 4.33 -0.03 10.97
C ILE A 137 3.97 0.74 9.70
N TYR A 138 3.32 0.08 8.75
CA TYR A 138 2.89 0.66 7.49
C TYR A 138 1.96 1.87 7.71
N GLU A 139 0.94 1.69 8.54
CA GLU A 139 -0.01 2.75 8.90
C GLU A 139 0.71 3.97 9.50
N THR A 140 1.61 3.75 10.45
CA THR A 140 2.36 4.81 11.11
C THR A 140 3.20 5.60 10.11
N VAL A 141 3.95 4.92 9.25
CA VAL A 141 4.81 5.55 8.23
C VAL A 141 3.97 6.38 7.26
N VAL A 142 2.89 5.79 6.74
CA VAL A 142 2.04 6.45 5.76
C VAL A 142 1.36 7.68 6.33
N PHE A 143 0.74 7.60 7.51
CA PHE A 143 0.06 8.77 8.09
C PHE A 143 1.02 9.88 8.51
N MET A 144 2.23 9.54 8.94
CA MET A 144 3.28 10.52 9.19
C MET A 144 3.62 11.30 7.90
N HIS A 145 3.79 10.61 6.77
CA HIS A 145 4.05 11.25 5.48
C HIS A 145 2.86 12.06 4.97
N MET A 146 1.64 11.51 5.07
CA MET A 146 0.42 12.22 4.66
C MET A 146 0.25 13.53 5.40
N ARG A 147 0.47 13.55 6.72
CA ARG A 147 0.44 14.78 7.49
C ARG A 147 1.54 15.76 7.08
N GLY A 148 2.75 15.29 6.81
CA GLY A 148 3.87 16.12 6.39
C GLY A 148 3.69 16.83 5.05
N ILE A 149 2.96 16.22 4.12
CA ILE A 149 2.71 16.81 2.78
C ILE A 149 1.38 17.55 2.67
N SER A 150 0.51 17.48 3.68
CA SER A 150 -0.81 18.09 3.65
C SER A 150 -0.80 19.57 4.03
N THR A 151 -1.71 20.34 3.40
CA THR A 151 -2.13 21.66 3.87
C THR A 151 -3.09 21.52 5.07
N GLU A 152 -3.52 22.61 5.68
CA GLU A 152 -4.57 22.57 6.73
C GLU A 152 -5.85 21.88 6.25
N LYS A 153 -6.25 22.12 5.00
CA LYS A 153 -7.38 21.44 4.36
C LYS A 153 -7.16 19.93 4.27
N GLY A 154 -5.96 19.51 3.84
CA GLY A 154 -5.61 18.10 3.76
C GLY A 154 -5.51 17.43 5.13
N LEU A 155 -4.94 18.11 6.14
CA LEU A 155 -4.86 17.60 7.51
C LEU A 155 -6.24 17.30 8.09
N LYS A 156 -7.23 18.16 7.85
CA LYS A 156 -8.60 17.91 8.30
C LYS A 156 -9.15 16.61 7.70
N ILE A 157 -8.95 16.38 6.40
CA ILE A 157 -9.41 15.13 5.73
C ILE A 157 -8.72 13.91 6.33
N VAL A 158 -7.41 13.98 6.60
CA VAL A 158 -6.67 12.87 7.23
C VAL A 158 -7.20 12.59 8.62
N ASP A 159 -7.42 13.61 9.44
CA ASP A 159 -7.88 13.47 10.82
C ASP A 159 -9.32 12.94 10.89
N ASP A 160 -10.22 13.43 10.04
CA ASP A 160 -11.60 12.93 9.93
C ASP A 160 -11.61 11.43 9.50
N PHE A 161 -10.74 11.05 8.57
CA PHE A 161 -10.60 9.67 8.16
C PHE A 161 -10.12 8.76 9.31
N LEU A 162 -9.12 9.19 10.07
CA LEU A 162 -8.58 8.44 11.22
C LEU A 162 -9.59 8.30 12.35
N LEU A 163 -10.39 9.33 12.61
CA LEU A 163 -11.48 9.26 13.58
C LEU A 163 -12.53 8.22 13.19
N ASN A 164 -12.90 8.19 11.91
CA ASN A 164 -13.84 7.19 11.37
C ASN A 164 -13.31 5.76 11.43
N LEU A 165 -12.00 5.55 11.21
CA LEU A 165 -11.37 4.23 11.34
C LEU A 165 -11.48 3.72 12.77
N LYS A 166 -11.09 4.51 13.76
CA LYS A 166 -11.16 4.14 15.20
C LYS A 166 -12.59 3.92 15.68
N GLY A 167 -13.55 4.72 15.21
CA GLY A 167 -14.97 4.55 15.52
C GLY A 167 -15.54 3.21 15.03
N ASN A 168 -15.09 2.74 13.87
CA ASN A 168 -15.51 1.44 13.31
C ASN A 168 -14.87 0.24 14.01
N GLU A 169 -13.69 0.39 14.60
CA GLU A 169 -13.04 -0.68 15.39
C GLU A 169 -13.74 -0.88 16.73
N HIS A 170 -14.18 0.19 17.41
CA HIS A 170 -14.94 0.08 18.66
C HIS A 170 -16.30 -0.61 18.49
N ASN A 171 -16.95 -0.45 17.33
CA ASN A 171 -18.23 -1.12 17.03
C ASN A 171 -18.10 -2.61 16.64
N LYS A 172 -16.90 -3.14 16.43
CA LYS A 172 -16.69 -4.58 16.15
C LYS A 172 -16.54 -5.45 17.39
N TYR A 173 -16.39 -4.85 18.56
CA TYR A 173 -16.14 -5.55 19.85
C TYR A 173 -17.17 -5.20 20.94
N GLY A 174 -18.30 -4.60 20.56
CA GLY A 174 -19.44 -4.26 21.44
C GLY A 174 -20.64 -5.22 21.16
#